data_697186182e14b6c62d6fb975fe193f20
#
_entry.id   697186182e14b6c62d6fb975fe193f20
#
_cell.length_a   1.000
_cell.length_b   1.000
_cell.length_c   1.000
_cell.angle_alpha   90.00
_cell.angle_beta   90.00
_cell.angle_gamma   90.00
#
_symmetry.space_group_name_H-M   'P 1'
#
loop_
_entity.id
_entity.type
_entity.pdbx_description
1 polymer ?
#
loop_
_entity_poly.entity_id
_entity_poly.type
_entity_poly.pdbx_seq_one_letter_code
_entity_poly.pdbx_strand_id
1 'polypeptide(L)'
;PRLVCLTFDDGPGVNTEPLLAILEEEKVPATFFVCAQPVNRPYLPLVRTIVQQGHQVAMHSASHQYAQIYQSTDAFWQDIKELRRQLEPYLSLGDLTWLRFPGGSTNTVSHRYGGRRIMEELKAQTEEKGWHWIDWNVCGEDATASHPDAEQILRNIRQDAADKTVCVVLLHDTKTAGQTVEALPGIIGWFREQGYHFCTVAQMEQLQGSLQSAGE
;
A
#
# COMPACT_ATOMS: atom_id res chain seq x y z
N PRO A 1 4.25 15.60 15.52
CA PRO A 1 4.20 15.90 14.09
C PRO A 1 3.04 15.18 13.42
N ARG A 2 2.43 15.81 12.42
CA ARG A 2 1.43 15.17 11.56
C ARG A 2 2.14 14.43 10.44
N LEU A 3 1.82 13.14 10.26
CA LEU A 3 2.43 12.28 9.25
C LEU A 3 1.39 11.72 8.30
N VAL A 4 1.70 11.66 7.02
CA VAL A 4 0.87 11.00 6.02
C VAL A 4 1.69 10.09 5.13
N CYS A 5 1.24 8.85 4.99
CA CYS A 5 1.71 7.88 4.02
C CYS A 5 0.66 7.72 2.92
N LEU A 6 0.98 8.16 1.72
CA LEU A 6 0.18 7.82 0.54
C LEU A 6 0.54 6.40 0.13
N THR A 7 -0.44 5.52 0.05
CA THR A 7 -0.22 4.12 -0.34
C THR A 7 -1.09 3.72 -1.51
N PHE A 8 -0.52 2.93 -2.42
CA PHE A 8 -1.19 2.47 -3.64
C PHE A 8 -1.11 0.95 -3.71
N ASP A 9 -2.27 0.31 -3.77
CA ASP A 9 -2.40 -1.15 -3.83
C ASP A 9 -2.69 -1.63 -5.26
N ASP A 10 -2.37 -2.89 -5.52
CA ASP A 10 -2.75 -3.70 -6.68
C ASP A 10 -2.00 -3.41 -7.98
N GLY A 11 -1.14 -2.39 -8.03
CA GLY A 11 -0.27 -2.15 -9.18
C GLY A 11 0.97 -3.07 -9.19
N PRO A 12 1.93 -2.80 -10.11
CA PRO A 12 1.93 -1.71 -11.06
C PRO A 12 1.01 -1.93 -12.25
N GLY A 13 0.60 -0.85 -12.87
CA GLY A 13 -0.28 -0.86 -14.04
C GLY A 13 -0.17 0.42 -14.86
N VAL A 14 -1.11 0.63 -15.76
CA VAL A 14 -1.12 1.77 -16.69
C VAL A 14 -1.17 3.13 -15.99
N ASN A 15 -1.74 3.20 -14.79
CA ASN A 15 -1.82 4.44 -14.01
C ASN A 15 -0.61 4.69 -13.09
N THR A 16 0.32 3.75 -12.98
CA THR A 16 1.49 3.89 -12.10
C THR A 16 2.42 5.01 -12.57
N GLU A 17 2.77 5.07 -13.86
CA GLU A 17 3.62 6.15 -14.38
C GLU A 17 3.01 7.54 -14.21
N PRO A 18 1.73 7.79 -14.54
CA PRO A 18 1.10 9.08 -14.26
C PRO A 18 1.14 9.48 -12.78
N LEU A 19 0.93 8.54 -11.87
CA LEU A 19 1.05 8.80 -10.42
C LEU A 19 2.47 9.14 -10.02
N LEU A 20 3.47 8.40 -10.53
CA LEU A 20 4.88 8.68 -10.29
C LEU A 20 5.29 10.07 -10.78
N ALA A 21 4.80 10.51 -11.94
CA ALA A 21 5.08 11.83 -12.47
C ALA A 21 4.57 12.95 -11.54
N ILE A 22 3.36 12.80 -11.00
CA ILE A 22 2.79 13.75 -10.03
C ILE A 22 3.59 13.76 -8.72
N LEU A 23 3.93 12.58 -8.19
CA LEU A 23 4.73 12.46 -6.97
C LEU A 23 6.12 13.09 -7.11
N GLU A 24 6.75 12.95 -8.28
CA GLU A 24 8.03 13.56 -8.58
C GLU A 24 7.93 15.09 -8.68
N GLU A 25 6.94 15.60 -9.39
CA GLU A 25 6.68 17.05 -9.51
C GLU A 25 6.43 17.68 -8.13
N GLU A 26 5.62 17.02 -7.31
CA GLU A 26 5.27 17.47 -5.97
C GLU A 26 6.34 17.16 -4.90
N LYS A 27 7.36 16.38 -5.25
CA LYS A 27 8.44 15.92 -4.34
C LYS A 27 7.91 15.20 -3.10
N VAL A 28 6.97 14.31 -3.30
CA VAL A 28 6.27 13.57 -2.25
C VAL A 28 6.61 12.08 -2.37
N PRO A 29 7.10 11.42 -1.30
CA PRO A 29 7.29 9.98 -1.29
C PRO A 29 5.96 9.25 -1.11
N ALA A 30 5.90 8.01 -1.57
CA ALA A 30 4.75 7.12 -1.41
C ALA A 30 5.21 5.67 -1.23
N THR A 31 4.28 4.79 -0.85
CA THR A 31 4.49 3.35 -0.75
C THR A 31 3.54 2.62 -1.69
N PHE A 32 4.09 1.68 -2.47
CA PHE A 32 3.35 0.88 -3.43
C PHE A 32 3.33 -0.58 -2.98
N PHE A 33 2.16 -1.11 -2.64
CA PHE A 33 1.94 -2.52 -2.31
C PHE A 33 1.59 -3.28 -3.59
N VAL A 34 2.58 -3.96 -4.15
CA VAL A 34 2.53 -4.46 -5.52
C VAL A 34 1.99 -5.88 -5.63
N CYS A 35 1.39 -6.15 -6.76
CA CYS A 35 0.92 -7.45 -7.20
C CYS A 35 1.70 -7.94 -8.43
N ALA A 36 1.54 -9.23 -8.76
CA ALA A 36 2.16 -9.84 -9.93
C ALA A 36 1.16 -10.68 -10.75
N GLN A 37 -0.09 -10.24 -10.78
CA GLN A 37 -1.12 -10.81 -11.62
C GLN A 37 -0.74 -10.65 -13.12
N PRO A 38 -1.32 -11.42 -14.04
CA PRO A 38 -1.07 -11.26 -15.48
C PRO A 38 -1.16 -9.81 -15.96
N VAL A 39 -2.11 -9.02 -15.43
CA VAL A 39 -2.28 -7.61 -15.77
C VAL A 39 -1.12 -6.72 -15.28
N ASN A 40 -0.44 -7.10 -14.20
CA ASN A 40 0.70 -6.36 -13.65
C ASN A 40 2.01 -6.66 -14.38
N ARG A 41 2.17 -7.87 -14.91
CA ARG A 41 3.46 -8.36 -15.42
C ARG A 41 4.13 -7.46 -16.46
N PRO A 42 3.43 -6.87 -17.44
CA PRO A 42 4.04 -5.94 -18.38
C PRO A 42 4.63 -4.69 -17.72
N TYR A 43 4.14 -4.35 -16.53
CA TYR A 43 4.52 -3.13 -15.79
C TYR A 43 5.51 -3.40 -14.64
N LEU A 44 5.86 -4.65 -14.36
CA LEU A 44 6.78 -5.00 -13.26
C LEU A 44 8.13 -4.25 -13.33
N PRO A 45 8.72 -3.94 -14.50
CA PRO A 45 9.92 -3.11 -14.55
C PRO A 45 9.78 -1.74 -13.87
N LEU A 46 8.57 -1.21 -13.73
CA LEU A 46 8.31 0.07 -13.04
C LEU A 46 8.66 0.05 -11.54
N VAL A 47 8.72 -1.13 -10.92
CA VAL A 47 9.11 -1.20 -9.50
C VAL A 47 10.53 -0.68 -9.28
N ARG A 48 11.41 -0.83 -10.26
CA ARG A 48 12.75 -0.23 -10.24
C ARG A 48 12.66 1.31 -10.24
N THR A 49 11.82 1.87 -11.09
CA THR A 49 11.57 3.33 -11.15
C THR A 49 11.01 3.84 -9.83
N ILE A 50 10.05 3.12 -9.24
CA ILE A 50 9.47 3.45 -7.94
C ILE A 50 10.57 3.64 -6.89
N VAL A 51 11.47 2.68 -6.77
CA VAL A 51 12.59 2.74 -5.79
C VAL A 51 13.58 3.85 -6.14
N GLN A 52 13.94 4.00 -7.42
CA GLN A 52 14.89 5.02 -7.89
C GLN A 52 14.40 6.45 -7.61
N GLN A 53 13.10 6.67 -7.64
CA GLN A 53 12.49 7.97 -7.34
C GLN A 53 12.23 8.21 -5.83
N GLY A 54 12.72 7.32 -4.97
CA GLY A 54 12.65 7.49 -3.52
C GLY A 54 11.35 7.00 -2.86
N HIS A 55 10.55 6.22 -3.59
CA HIS A 55 9.36 5.58 -3.04
C HIS A 55 9.68 4.19 -2.49
N GLN A 56 8.78 3.66 -1.67
CA GLN A 56 8.88 2.30 -1.14
C GLN A 56 8.06 1.33 -1.98
N VAL A 57 8.66 0.19 -2.32
CA VAL A 57 7.94 -1.00 -2.80
C VAL A 57 7.71 -1.93 -1.62
N ALA A 58 6.50 -2.42 -1.48
CA ALA A 58 6.10 -3.41 -0.49
C ALA A 58 5.25 -4.50 -1.16
N MET A 59 5.03 -5.60 -0.44
CA MET A 59 4.38 -6.78 -0.99
C MET A 59 2.89 -6.77 -0.74
N HIS A 60 2.10 -7.09 -1.77
CA HIS A 60 0.66 -7.30 -1.58
C HIS A 60 0.28 -8.75 -1.84
N SER A 61 0.39 -9.23 -3.06
CA SER A 61 0.14 -10.61 -3.44
C SER A 61 0.60 -10.89 -4.87
N ALA A 62 0.99 -12.12 -5.19
CA ALA A 62 1.23 -12.49 -6.58
C ALA A 62 -0.09 -12.60 -7.34
N SER A 63 -1.07 -13.31 -6.79
CA SER A 63 -2.34 -13.64 -7.46
C SER A 63 -3.52 -12.74 -7.09
N HIS A 64 -3.52 -12.19 -5.89
CA HIS A 64 -4.64 -11.45 -5.30
C HIS A 64 -5.97 -12.24 -5.30
N GLN A 65 -5.91 -13.57 -5.24
CA GLN A 65 -7.09 -14.42 -5.24
C GLN A 65 -7.34 -14.98 -3.84
N TYR A 66 -8.34 -14.43 -3.16
CA TYR A 66 -8.67 -14.78 -1.77
C TYR A 66 -8.85 -16.29 -1.53
N ALA A 67 -9.52 -16.98 -2.45
CA ALA A 67 -9.73 -18.44 -2.35
C ALA A 67 -8.43 -19.25 -2.39
N GLN A 68 -7.40 -18.72 -3.02
CA GLN A 68 -6.09 -19.36 -3.11
C GLN A 68 -5.19 -18.95 -1.95
N ILE A 69 -4.99 -17.65 -1.74
CA ILE A 69 -4.03 -17.16 -0.75
C ILE A 69 -4.45 -17.42 0.69
N TYR A 70 -5.75 -17.46 0.96
CA TYR A 70 -6.28 -17.70 2.31
C TYR A 70 -6.75 -19.14 2.54
N GLN A 71 -6.44 -20.06 1.65
CA GLN A 71 -6.75 -21.46 1.84
C GLN A 71 -6.02 -22.06 3.06
N SER A 72 -4.81 -21.61 3.31
CA SER A 72 -3.98 -21.94 4.45
C SER A 72 -2.88 -20.88 4.63
N THR A 73 -2.20 -20.87 5.78
CA THR A 73 -1.01 -20.01 5.94
C THR A 73 0.09 -20.37 4.96
N ASP A 74 0.30 -21.66 4.69
CA ASP A 74 1.28 -22.11 3.68
C ASP A 74 0.95 -21.59 2.28
N ALA A 75 -0.32 -21.60 1.88
CA ALA A 75 -0.75 -21.07 0.59
C ALA A 75 -0.46 -19.57 0.47
N PHE A 76 -0.68 -18.81 1.53
CA PHE A 76 -0.35 -17.39 1.58
C PHE A 76 1.15 -17.15 1.37
N TRP A 77 1.99 -17.88 2.08
CA TRP A 77 3.45 -17.70 1.97
C TRP A 77 4.00 -18.20 0.64
N GLN A 78 3.39 -19.20 0.00
CA GLN A 78 3.74 -19.60 -1.36
C GLN A 78 3.42 -18.47 -2.36
N ASP A 79 2.30 -17.78 -2.21
CA ASP A 79 1.93 -16.63 -3.03
C ASP A 79 2.93 -15.47 -2.86
N ILE A 80 3.31 -15.14 -1.63
CA ILE A 80 4.34 -14.13 -1.34
C ILE A 80 5.70 -14.53 -1.93
N LYS A 81 6.07 -15.80 -1.81
CA LYS A 81 7.31 -16.30 -2.42
C LYS A 81 7.31 -16.15 -3.94
N GLU A 82 6.19 -16.42 -4.59
CA GLU A 82 6.04 -16.22 -6.03
C GLU A 82 6.12 -14.73 -6.40
N LEU A 83 5.50 -13.85 -5.64
CA LEU A 83 5.63 -12.41 -5.83
C LEU A 83 7.11 -11.98 -5.76
N ARG A 84 7.82 -12.40 -4.73
CA ARG A 84 9.25 -12.09 -4.54
C ARG A 84 10.08 -12.60 -5.72
N ARG A 85 9.81 -13.81 -6.19
CA ARG A 85 10.49 -14.40 -7.37
C ARG A 85 10.31 -13.53 -8.62
N GLN A 86 9.11 -13.00 -8.84
CA GLN A 86 8.82 -12.14 -9.98
C GLN A 86 9.43 -10.73 -9.86
N LEU A 87 9.66 -10.25 -8.64
CA LEU A 87 10.29 -8.96 -8.37
C LEU A 87 11.82 -9.02 -8.38
N GLU A 88 12.41 -10.19 -8.17
CA GLU A 88 13.87 -10.40 -8.07
C GLU A 88 14.68 -9.78 -9.23
N PRO A 89 14.24 -9.83 -10.50
CA PRO A 89 14.96 -9.19 -11.60
C PRO A 89 15.08 -7.66 -11.49
N TYR A 90 14.27 -7.02 -10.66
CA TYR A 90 14.13 -5.57 -10.59
C TYR A 90 14.56 -4.96 -9.27
N LEU A 91 14.54 -5.72 -8.18
CA LEU A 91 14.74 -5.24 -6.81
C LEU A 91 15.65 -6.16 -6.00
N SER A 92 16.31 -5.57 -4.99
CA SER A 92 16.93 -6.32 -3.90
C SER A 92 15.83 -6.88 -2.99
N LEU A 93 15.76 -8.21 -2.85
CA LEU A 93 14.73 -8.87 -2.05
C LEU A 93 14.92 -8.64 -0.54
N GLY A 94 16.14 -8.32 -0.10
CA GLY A 94 16.43 -8.04 1.30
C GLY A 94 15.64 -6.82 1.84
N ASP A 95 15.32 -5.89 0.98
CA ASP A 95 14.60 -4.66 1.34
C ASP A 95 13.06 -4.84 1.34
N LEU A 96 12.57 -5.98 0.82
CA LEU A 96 11.15 -6.31 0.79
C LEU A 96 10.73 -7.01 2.10
N THR A 97 10.47 -6.21 3.12
CA THR A 97 10.10 -6.70 4.46
C THR A 97 8.75 -6.19 4.95
N TRP A 98 8.08 -5.38 4.15
CA TRP A 98 6.75 -4.85 4.43
C TRP A 98 5.71 -5.50 3.53
N LEU A 99 4.54 -5.80 4.09
CA LEU A 99 3.40 -6.31 3.34
C LEU A 99 2.07 -5.69 3.81
N ARG A 100 1.08 -5.77 2.93
CA ARG A 100 -0.32 -5.50 3.25
C ARG A 100 -1.14 -6.70 2.83
N PHE A 101 -1.91 -7.24 3.78
CA PHE A 101 -2.80 -8.37 3.50
C PHE A 101 -3.92 -7.94 2.55
N PRO A 102 -4.18 -8.67 1.45
CA PRO A 102 -5.37 -8.43 0.64
C PRO A 102 -6.65 -8.43 1.48
N GLY A 103 -7.43 -7.35 1.38
CA GLY A 103 -8.62 -7.11 2.21
C GLY A 103 -8.33 -6.55 3.60
N GLY A 104 -7.06 -6.39 3.98
CA GLY A 104 -6.63 -5.92 5.30
C GLY A 104 -6.49 -7.04 6.33
N SER A 105 -5.82 -6.74 7.43
CA SER A 105 -5.51 -7.72 8.49
C SER A 105 -6.73 -8.19 9.30
N THR A 106 -7.83 -7.47 9.20
CA THR A 106 -9.09 -7.76 9.92
C THR A 106 -10.19 -8.31 9.01
N ASN A 107 -9.87 -8.63 7.75
CA ASN A 107 -10.85 -9.15 6.81
C ASN A 107 -11.45 -10.47 7.32
N THR A 108 -12.73 -10.66 7.06
CA THR A 108 -13.47 -11.88 7.42
C THR A 108 -13.69 -12.81 6.22
N VAL A 109 -13.41 -12.34 5.00
CA VAL A 109 -13.51 -13.15 3.78
C VAL A 109 -12.56 -14.35 3.86
N SER A 110 -11.38 -14.17 4.42
CA SER A 110 -10.39 -15.23 4.65
C SER A 110 -10.93 -16.40 5.50
N HIS A 111 -11.87 -16.13 6.40
CA HIS A 111 -12.47 -17.16 7.27
C HIS A 111 -13.19 -18.25 6.47
N ARG A 112 -13.75 -17.91 5.31
CA ARG A 112 -14.41 -18.87 4.43
C ARG A 112 -13.46 -19.95 3.90
N TYR A 113 -12.17 -19.61 3.77
CA TYR A 113 -11.19 -20.47 3.15
C TYR A 113 -10.23 -21.12 4.15
N GLY A 114 -9.69 -20.37 5.08
CA GLY A 114 -8.67 -20.81 6.02
C GLY A 114 -9.10 -20.87 7.48
N GLY A 115 -10.36 -20.57 7.77
CA GLY A 115 -10.89 -20.55 9.13
C GLY A 115 -10.69 -19.22 9.85
N ARG A 116 -11.32 -19.10 11.03
CA ARG A 116 -11.42 -17.84 11.77
C ARG A 116 -10.09 -17.32 12.32
N ARG A 117 -9.09 -18.19 12.46
CA ARG A 117 -7.79 -17.83 13.04
C ARG A 117 -6.72 -17.49 12.03
N ILE A 118 -6.99 -17.65 10.73
CA ILE A 118 -5.96 -17.53 9.71
C ILE A 118 -5.25 -16.16 9.74
N MET A 119 -5.99 -15.06 9.95
CA MET A 119 -5.37 -13.74 9.97
C MET A 119 -4.50 -13.52 11.21
N GLU A 120 -4.89 -14.05 12.38
CA GLU A 120 -4.03 -14.01 13.57
C GLU A 120 -2.73 -14.78 13.36
N GLU A 121 -2.83 -15.98 12.78
CA GLU A 121 -1.68 -16.82 12.49
C GLU A 121 -0.74 -16.14 11.47
N LEU A 122 -1.28 -15.56 10.41
CA LEU A 122 -0.49 -14.85 9.40
C LEU A 122 0.21 -13.60 9.96
N LYS A 123 -0.45 -12.84 10.83
CA LYS A 123 0.17 -11.69 11.52
C LYS A 123 1.35 -12.15 12.39
N ALA A 124 1.13 -13.17 13.22
CA ALA A 124 2.18 -13.73 14.06
C ALA A 124 3.37 -14.25 13.23
N GLN A 125 3.11 -15.00 12.16
CA GLN A 125 4.16 -15.51 11.27
C GLN A 125 4.92 -14.39 10.53
N THR A 126 4.26 -13.28 10.19
CA THR A 126 4.92 -12.11 9.61
C THR A 126 5.93 -11.51 10.59
N GLU A 127 5.52 -11.33 11.84
CA GLU A 127 6.37 -10.82 12.90
C GLU A 127 7.54 -11.76 13.24
N GLU A 128 7.30 -13.08 13.28
CA GLU A 128 8.34 -14.11 13.48
C GLU A 128 9.42 -14.09 12.38
N LYS A 129 9.05 -13.69 11.15
CA LYS A 129 10.00 -13.49 10.05
C LYS A 129 10.83 -12.21 10.19
N GLY A 130 10.53 -11.36 11.16
CA GLY A 130 11.09 -10.02 11.29
C GLY A 130 10.57 -9.05 10.23
N TRP A 131 9.43 -9.35 9.64
CA TRP A 131 8.76 -8.50 8.67
C TRP A 131 7.65 -7.69 9.32
N HIS A 132 7.10 -6.73 8.57
CA HIS A 132 6.07 -5.81 9.02
C HIS A 132 4.84 -5.93 8.13
N TRP A 133 3.67 -5.74 8.73
CA TRP A 133 2.42 -5.60 8.01
C TRP A 133 1.73 -4.29 8.42
N ILE A 134 0.94 -3.73 7.55
CA ILE A 134 0.21 -2.49 7.82
C ILE A 134 -1.11 -2.46 7.07
N ASP A 135 -2.15 -2.01 7.76
CA ASP A 135 -3.43 -1.66 7.17
C ASP A 135 -3.45 -0.17 6.76
N TRP A 136 -4.59 0.43 6.77
CA TRP A 136 -4.84 1.85 6.52
C TRP A 136 -5.85 2.39 7.52
N ASN A 137 -5.90 3.70 7.68
CA ASN A 137 -6.86 4.39 8.52
C ASN A 137 -7.56 5.55 7.81
N VAL A 138 -7.23 5.80 6.55
CA VAL A 138 -7.88 6.77 5.66
C VAL A 138 -8.11 6.09 4.32
N CYS A 139 -9.33 6.14 3.81
CA CYS A 139 -9.70 5.50 2.56
C CYS A 139 -10.28 6.50 1.55
N GLY A 140 -9.72 6.52 0.32
CA GLY A 140 -10.27 7.30 -0.77
C GLY A 140 -11.52 6.68 -1.40
N GLU A 141 -11.78 5.39 -1.13
CA GLU A 141 -12.86 4.60 -1.74
C GLU A 141 -12.79 4.55 -3.27
N ASP A 142 -11.60 4.73 -3.83
CA ASP A 142 -11.33 4.87 -5.26
C ASP A 142 -11.54 3.58 -6.08
N ALA A 143 -11.58 2.43 -5.43
CA ALA A 143 -11.81 1.13 -6.06
C ALA A 143 -13.20 0.52 -5.75
N THR A 144 -14.13 1.32 -5.23
CA THR A 144 -15.48 0.84 -4.92
C THR A 144 -16.37 0.76 -6.17
N ALA A 145 -17.44 -0.02 -6.07
CA ALA A 145 -18.41 -0.19 -7.16
C ALA A 145 -19.17 1.11 -7.52
N SER A 146 -19.12 2.12 -6.66
CA SER A 146 -19.71 3.43 -6.94
C SER A 146 -18.92 4.25 -7.96
N HIS A 147 -17.68 3.85 -8.26
CA HIS A 147 -16.78 4.56 -9.17
C HIS A 147 -16.71 6.07 -8.91
N PRO A 148 -16.26 6.50 -7.71
CA PRO A 148 -16.24 7.91 -7.37
C PRO A 148 -15.33 8.70 -8.32
N ASP A 149 -15.72 9.94 -8.60
CA ASP A 149 -14.86 10.88 -9.33
C ASP A 149 -13.74 11.43 -8.44
N ALA A 150 -12.81 12.17 -9.04
CA ALA A 150 -11.67 12.74 -8.34
C ALA A 150 -12.06 13.62 -7.15
N GLU A 151 -13.13 14.40 -7.30
CA GLU A 151 -13.63 15.28 -6.25
C GLU A 151 -14.21 14.49 -5.08
N GLN A 152 -14.94 13.41 -5.36
CA GLN A 152 -15.48 12.53 -4.31
C GLN A 152 -14.36 11.79 -3.58
N ILE A 153 -13.33 11.31 -4.28
CA ILE A 153 -12.15 10.68 -3.67
C ILE A 153 -11.48 11.66 -2.69
N LEU A 154 -11.26 12.90 -3.10
CA LEU A 154 -10.70 13.93 -2.24
C LEU A 154 -11.58 14.21 -1.01
N ARG A 155 -12.90 14.32 -1.19
CA ARG A 155 -13.84 14.49 -0.07
C ARG A 155 -13.77 13.33 0.92
N ASN A 156 -13.75 12.10 0.44
CA ASN A 156 -13.64 10.90 1.27
C ASN A 156 -12.37 10.95 2.14
N ILE A 157 -11.23 11.27 1.55
CA ILE A 157 -9.96 11.38 2.26
C ILE A 157 -10.01 12.49 3.30
N ARG A 158 -10.50 13.68 2.95
CA ARG A 158 -10.59 14.82 3.86
C ARG A 158 -11.46 14.52 5.08
N GLN A 159 -12.61 13.89 4.86
CA GLN A 159 -13.53 13.52 5.94
C GLN A 159 -12.90 12.47 6.86
N ASP A 160 -12.26 11.47 6.28
CA ASP A 160 -11.70 10.36 7.04
C ASP A 160 -10.42 10.76 7.79
N ALA A 161 -9.66 11.71 7.27
CA ALA A 161 -8.41 12.20 7.87
C ALA A 161 -8.60 13.31 8.92
N ALA A 162 -9.80 13.92 9.04
CA ALA A 162 -10.03 15.19 9.74
C ALA A 162 -9.46 15.28 11.15
N ASP A 163 -9.60 14.19 11.94
CA ASP A 163 -9.20 14.14 13.35
C ASP A 163 -7.92 13.32 13.59
N LYS A 164 -7.21 12.93 12.54
CA LYS A 164 -6.06 12.06 12.64
C LYS A 164 -4.75 12.85 12.54
N THR A 165 -3.77 12.47 13.33
CA THR A 165 -2.41 13.03 13.27
C THR A 165 -1.46 12.17 12.45
N VAL A 166 -1.77 10.89 12.32
CA VAL A 166 -1.04 9.93 11.48
C VAL A 166 -2.03 9.29 10.52
N CYS A 167 -1.83 9.48 9.23
CA CYS A 167 -2.69 8.97 8.18
C CYS A 167 -1.93 7.98 7.31
N VAL A 168 -2.49 6.78 7.15
CA VAL A 168 -2.11 5.82 6.11
C VAL A 168 -3.26 5.74 5.14
N VAL A 169 -3.06 6.32 3.95
CA VAL A 169 -4.11 6.51 2.95
C VAL A 169 -4.12 5.35 1.97
N LEU A 170 -5.26 4.66 1.86
CA LEU A 170 -5.48 3.61 0.87
C LEU A 170 -5.98 4.20 -0.44
N LEU A 171 -5.20 4.01 -1.49
CA LEU A 171 -5.51 4.28 -2.88
C LEU A 171 -5.07 3.08 -3.74
N HIS A 172 -5.38 3.11 -5.03
CA HIS A 172 -5.01 2.06 -5.98
C HIS A 172 -4.38 2.67 -7.23
N ASP A 173 -3.51 1.91 -7.90
CA ASP A 173 -2.87 2.30 -9.16
C ASP A 173 -3.18 1.32 -10.31
N THR A 174 -4.33 0.67 -10.24
CA THR A 174 -4.87 -0.23 -11.27
C THR A 174 -5.32 0.53 -12.52
N LYS A 175 -5.67 -0.21 -13.58
CA LYS A 175 -6.17 0.39 -14.83
C LYS A 175 -7.44 1.22 -14.66
N THR A 176 -8.21 0.99 -13.60
CA THR A 176 -9.43 1.74 -13.29
C THR A 176 -9.18 2.97 -12.42
N ALA A 177 -7.94 3.25 -12.06
CA ALA A 177 -7.57 4.33 -11.14
C ALA A 177 -7.31 5.69 -11.82
N GLY A 178 -7.93 5.95 -12.97
CA GLY A 178 -7.80 7.25 -13.66
C GLY A 178 -8.27 8.43 -12.80
N GLN A 179 -9.34 8.26 -12.04
CA GLN A 179 -9.85 9.29 -11.11
C GLN A 179 -8.91 9.51 -9.91
N THR A 180 -8.17 8.48 -9.50
CA THR A 180 -7.13 8.59 -8.48
C THR A 180 -5.97 9.47 -8.97
N VAL A 181 -5.57 9.29 -10.23
CA VAL A 181 -4.56 10.16 -10.87
C VAL A 181 -5.02 11.62 -10.86
N GLU A 182 -6.26 11.88 -11.26
CA GLU A 182 -6.83 13.24 -11.26
C GLU A 182 -6.95 13.82 -9.84
N ALA A 183 -7.25 13.01 -8.84
CA ALA A 183 -7.42 13.45 -7.46
C ALA A 183 -6.09 13.74 -6.75
N LEU A 184 -4.99 13.09 -7.15
CA LEU A 184 -3.74 13.09 -6.40
C LEU A 184 -3.17 14.49 -6.14
N PRO A 185 -3.11 15.43 -7.10
CA PRO A 185 -2.64 16.78 -6.81
C PRO A 185 -3.44 17.48 -5.70
N GLY A 186 -4.75 17.36 -5.72
CA GLY A 186 -5.63 17.91 -4.67
C GLY A 186 -5.44 17.24 -3.31
N ILE A 187 -5.22 15.93 -3.29
CA ILE A 187 -4.93 15.18 -2.07
C ILE A 187 -3.61 15.68 -1.45
N ILE A 188 -2.55 15.78 -2.24
CA ILE A 188 -1.25 16.28 -1.78
C ILE A 188 -1.37 17.72 -1.28
N GLY A 189 -2.04 18.58 -2.03
CA GLY A 189 -2.26 19.97 -1.65
C GLY A 189 -2.96 20.09 -0.31
N TRP A 190 -4.03 19.34 -0.11
CA TRP A 190 -4.78 19.38 1.14
C TRP A 190 -3.96 18.91 2.34
N PHE A 191 -3.25 17.78 2.27
CA PHE A 191 -2.40 17.32 3.37
C PHE A 191 -1.27 18.34 3.69
N ARG A 192 -0.71 18.93 2.65
CA ARG A 192 0.33 19.98 2.82
C ARG A 192 -0.22 21.22 3.54
N GLU A 193 -1.41 21.69 3.16
CA GLU A 193 -2.08 22.81 3.84
C GLU A 193 -2.42 22.49 5.30
N GLN A 194 -2.72 21.25 5.62
CA GLN A 194 -2.98 20.79 6.98
C GLN A 194 -1.69 20.55 7.79
N GLY A 195 -0.52 20.79 7.23
CA GLY A 195 0.75 20.68 7.92
C GLY A 195 1.26 19.25 8.12
N TYR A 196 0.83 18.31 7.27
CA TYR A 196 1.34 16.93 7.31
C TYR A 196 2.70 16.81 6.62
N HIS A 197 3.56 15.98 7.20
CA HIS A 197 4.78 15.50 6.58
C HIS A 197 4.50 14.20 5.81
N PHE A 198 4.89 14.19 4.55
CA PHE A 198 4.80 12.99 3.71
C PHE A 198 5.98 12.07 3.96
N CYS A 199 5.70 10.78 4.12
CA CYS A 199 6.71 9.75 4.32
C CYS A 199 6.25 8.41 3.73
N THR A 200 7.20 7.52 3.47
CA THR A 200 6.89 6.12 3.22
C THR A 200 6.46 5.45 4.51
N VAL A 201 5.84 4.27 4.41
CA VAL A 201 5.43 3.49 5.59
C VAL A 201 6.64 3.13 6.46
N ALA A 202 7.75 2.73 5.85
CA ALA A 202 8.98 2.44 6.58
C ALA A 202 9.56 3.67 7.30
N GLN A 203 9.54 4.83 6.65
CA GLN A 203 9.96 6.11 7.27
C GLN A 203 9.04 6.50 8.43
N MET A 204 7.74 6.30 8.29
CA MET A 204 6.77 6.59 9.37
C MET A 204 7.10 5.78 10.62
N GLU A 205 7.37 4.49 10.49
CA GLU A 205 7.74 3.64 11.62
C GLU A 205 9.01 4.14 12.32
N GLN A 206 10.04 4.50 11.55
CA GLN A 206 11.28 5.06 12.09
C GLN A 206 11.05 6.38 12.83
N LEU A 207 10.24 7.28 12.28
CA LEU A 207 9.91 8.57 12.92
C LEU A 207 9.13 8.38 14.22
N GLN A 208 8.17 7.45 14.25
CA GLN A 208 7.42 7.12 15.46
C GLN A 208 8.29 6.49 16.53
N GLY A 209 9.18 5.56 16.16
CA GLY A 209 10.14 4.93 17.07
C GLY A 209 11.12 5.94 17.70
N SER A 210 11.60 6.90 16.91
CA SER A 210 12.49 7.97 17.40
C SER A 210 11.81 8.93 18.37
N LEU A 211 10.52 9.18 18.21
CA LEU A 211 9.74 10.03 19.12
C LEU A 211 9.47 9.32 20.46
N GLN A 212 9.27 8.01 20.46
CA GLN A 212 9.10 7.22 21.68
C GLN A 212 10.38 7.16 22.50
N SER A 213 11.54 6.97 21.86
CA SER A 213 12.84 6.94 22.56
C SER A 213 13.35 8.29 23.04
N ALA A 214 12.85 9.40 22.51
CA ALA A 214 13.19 10.76 22.97
C ALA A 214 12.32 11.23 24.15
N GLY A 215 11.25 10.49 24.48
CA GLY A 215 10.32 10.78 25.60
C GLY A 215 10.63 10.00 26.88
N GLU A 216 11.63 9.11 26.85
CA GLU A 216 12.18 8.41 28.02
C GLU A 216 13.42 9.14 28.56
#